data_c8d61e5c576634e54f855e2183d0f6cf
#
_entry.id   c8d61e5c576634e54f855e2183d0f6cf
#
_cell.length_a   1.000
_cell.length_b   1.000
_cell.length_c   1.000
_cell.angle_alpha   90.00
_cell.angle_beta   90.00
_cell.angle_gamma   90.00
#
_symmetry.space_group_name_H-M   'P 1'
#
loop_
_entity.id
_entity.type
_entity.pdbx_description
1 polymer ?
#
loop_
_entity_poly.entity_id
_entity_poly.type
_entity_poly.pdbx_seq_one_letter_code
_entity_poly.pdbx_strand_id
1 'polypeptide(L)'
;MKRQMVFAGRQTDLQPIVRHEHRQRTRLVLAGCIALLTFTLACQRQAPDTRAVESTLKELDAQWSKAAAAKDLDKTVSYYADDAIVLPPNAPAATTKEAIKGVWKGMITNPGFAGGWTATRVEVARSGDLAYLSGTYDFTLNDAKGKPVKDIGKYVEVWKKQADGSWKTVADIWNSDPPPPRPKKK
;
A
#
# COMPACT_ATOMS: atom_id res chain seq x y z
N MET A 1 98.67 42.28 -19.10
CA MET A 1 98.15 41.30 -18.12
C MET A 1 96.70 41.74 -17.79
N LYS A 2 95.69 41.06 -18.34
CA LYS A 2 94.27 41.23 -17.99
C LYS A 2 93.67 39.89 -17.58
N ARG A 3 93.30 39.77 -16.30
CA ARG A 3 92.64 38.60 -15.75
C ARG A 3 91.14 38.69 -16.16
N GLN A 4 90.60 37.66 -16.81
CA GLN A 4 89.19 37.46 -17.00
C GLN A 4 88.64 36.69 -15.80
N MET A 5 87.63 37.26 -15.15
CA MET A 5 86.79 36.53 -14.18
C MET A 5 85.67 35.82 -14.86
N VAL A 6 85.61 34.50 -14.67
CA VAL A 6 84.47 33.66 -15.14
C VAL A 6 83.46 33.62 -14.03
N PHE A 7 82.24 34.11 -14.30
CA PHE A 7 81.08 33.93 -13.43
C PHE A 7 80.37 32.62 -13.76
N ALA A 8 80.41 31.68 -12.84
CA ALA A 8 79.58 30.48 -12.93
C ALA A 8 78.18 30.76 -12.43
N GLY A 9 77.22 30.80 -13.34
CA GLY A 9 75.81 30.95 -12.99
C GLY A 9 75.27 29.61 -12.46
N ARG A 10 74.71 29.57 -11.26
CA ARG A 10 74.04 28.48 -10.64
C ARG A 10 72.60 28.47 -11.14
N GLN A 11 72.27 27.53 -12.00
CA GLN A 11 70.89 27.25 -12.46
C GLN A 11 70.20 26.45 -11.34
N THR A 12 69.25 27.05 -10.66
CA THR A 12 68.40 26.36 -9.68
C THR A 12 67.25 25.70 -10.43
N ASP A 13 67.25 24.37 -10.40
CA ASP A 13 66.22 23.52 -11.01
C ASP A 13 65.00 23.46 -10.10
N LEU A 14 63.93 24.25 -10.43
CA LEU A 14 62.70 24.38 -9.63
C LEU A 14 61.51 23.64 -10.29
N GLN A 15 61.74 22.59 -11.07
CA GLN A 15 60.67 21.99 -11.89
C GLN A 15 59.98 20.69 -11.37
N PRO A 16 60.38 19.95 -10.32
CA PRO A 16 59.62 18.73 -10.02
C PRO A 16 58.47 18.91 -9.01
N ILE A 17 58.42 19.93 -8.21
CA ILE A 17 57.46 20.01 -7.08
C ILE A 17 56.01 20.33 -7.57
N VAL A 18 55.83 21.20 -8.57
CA VAL A 18 54.53 21.65 -9.05
C VAL A 18 53.76 20.54 -9.78
N ARG A 19 54.46 19.62 -10.46
CA ARG A 19 53.77 18.50 -11.15
C ARG A 19 53.18 17.42 -10.22
N HIS A 20 53.77 17.27 -9.00
CA HIS A 20 53.28 16.27 -8.05
C HIS A 20 51.98 16.70 -7.36
N GLU A 21 51.87 17.98 -7.01
CA GLU A 21 50.65 18.51 -6.36
C GLU A 21 49.41 18.49 -7.30
N HIS A 22 49.59 18.85 -8.57
CA HIS A 22 48.50 18.81 -9.54
C HIS A 22 47.95 17.38 -9.77
N ARG A 23 48.88 16.38 -9.80
CA ARG A 23 48.48 14.97 -9.94
C ARG A 23 47.73 14.44 -8.71
N GLN A 24 48.08 14.84 -7.54
CA GLN A 24 47.37 14.43 -6.31
C GLN A 24 46.01 15.09 -6.18
N ARG A 25 45.90 16.38 -6.49
CA ARG A 25 44.59 17.08 -6.49
C ARG A 25 43.63 16.53 -7.51
N THR A 26 44.10 16.21 -8.71
CA THR A 26 43.26 15.61 -9.76
C THR A 26 42.76 14.19 -9.37
N ARG A 27 43.60 13.40 -8.70
CA ARG A 27 43.19 12.05 -8.21
C ARG A 27 42.19 12.10 -7.08
N LEU A 28 42.30 13.05 -6.16
CA LEU A 28 41.36 13.29 -5.06
C LEU A 28 39.98 13.77 -5.59
N VAL A 29 39.97 14.67 -6.59
CA VAL A 29 38.73 15.15 -7.21
C VAL A 29 38.02 14.03 -7.99
N LEU A 30 38.78 13.20 -8.74
CA LEU A 30 38.18 12.05 -9.45
C LEU A 30 37.62 11.01 -8.48
N ALA A 31 38.34 10.71 -7.39
CA ALA A 31 37.85 9.76 -6.37
C ALA A 31 36.61 10.26 -5.66
N GLY A 32 36.51 11.57 -5.38
CA GLY A 32 35.33 12.20 -4.79
C GLY A 32 34.11 12.17 -5.72
N CYS A 33 34.30 12.42 -7.02
CA CYS A 33 33.21 12.35 -8.02
C CYS A 33 32.68 10.92 -8.23
N ILE A 34 33.56 9.91 -8.21
CA ILE A 34 33.15 8.48 -8.33
C ILE A 34 32.37 8.05 -7.09
N ALA A 35 32.79 8.46 -5.88
CA ALA A 35 32.06 8.15 -4.65
C ALA A 35 30.68 8.80 -4.57
N LEU A 36 30.49 10.01 -5.09
CA LEU A 36 29.20 10.67 -5.20
C LEU A 36 28.26 9.99 -6.23
N LEU A 37 28.80 9.52 -7.35
CA LEU A 37 28.03 8.81 -8.39
C LEU A 37 27.55 7.44 -7.92
N THR A 38 28.32 6.72 -7.10
CA THR A 38 27.90 5.41 -6.55
C THR A 38 26.84 5.56 -5.46
N PHE A 39 26.80 6.67 -4.73
CA PHE A 39 25.79 6.91 -3.70
C PHE A 39 24.41 7.24 -4.29
N THR A 40 24.35 7.83 -5.48
CA THR A 40 23.07 8.13 -6.16
C THR A 40 22.42 6.89 -6.81
N LEU A 41 23.19 5.85 -7.15
CA LEU A 41 22.65 4.61 -7.70
C LEU A 41 22.01 3.71 -6.63
N ALA A 42 22.38 3.83 -5.37
CA ALA A 42 21.88 2.98 -4.28
C ALA A 42 20.45 3.33 -3.83
N CYS A 43 19.86 4.44 -4.30
CA CYS A 43 18.52 4.90 -3.91
C CYS A 43 17.44 4.75 -4.99
N GLN A 44 17.70 4.06 -6.09
CA GLN A 44 16.62 3.67 -7.00
C GLN A 44 15.84 2.51 -6.36
N ARG A 45 14.90 2.84 -5.47
CA ARG A 45 13.84 1.90 -5.06
C ARG A 45 13.15 1.44 -6.34
N GLN A 46 13.35 0.18 -6.68
CA GLN A 46 12.63 -0.43 -7.81
C GLN A 46 11.13 -0.18 -7.60
N ALA A 47 10.46 0.37 -8.64
CA ALA A 47 9.03 0.59 -8.55
C ALA A 47 8.33 -0.74 -8.23
N PRO A 48 7.36 -0.74 -7.31
CA PRO A 48 6.66 -1.96 -6.96
C PRO A 48 5.96 -2.55 -8.19
N ASP A 49 5.94 -3.87 -8.30
CA ASP A 49 5.14 -4.56 -9.30
C ASP A 49 3.66 -4.49 -8.91
N THR A 50 2.98 -3.47 -9.42
CA THR A 50 1.56 -3.23 -9.11
C THR A 50 0.66 -4.35 -9.61
N ARG A 51 1.04 -5.10 -10.67
CA ARG A 51 0.27 -6.25 -11.17
C ARG A 51 0.32 -7.44 -10.21
N ALA A 52 1.49 -7.71 -9.63
CA ALA A 52 1.61 -8.73 -8.59
C ALA A 52 0.80 -8.38 -7.36
N VAL A 53 0.79 -7.10 -6.96
CA VAL A 53 -0.04 -6.59 -5.85
C VAL A 53 -1.54 -6.74 -6.17
N GLU A 54 -1.97 -6.37 -7.40
CA GLU A 54 -3.36 -6.57 -7.84
C GLU A 54 -3.82 -8.03 -7.70
N SER A 55 -3.00 -8.98 -8.18
CA SER A 55 -3.31 -10.41 -8.07
C SER A 55 -3.43 -10.85 -6.61
N THR A 56 -2.49 -10.42 -5.77
CA THR A 56 -2.51 -10.70 -4.33
C THR A 56 -3.77 -10.17 -3.66
N LEU A 57 -4.18 -8.95 -3.96
CA LEU A 57 -5.36 -8.33 -3.35
C LEU A 57 -6.65 -8.99 -3.81
N LYS A 58 -6.77 -9.37 -5.09
CA LYS A 58 -7.92 -10.16 -5.59
C LYS A 58 -8.06 -11.49 -4.86
N GLU A 59 -6.93 -12.14 -4.59
CA GLU A 59 -6.94 -13.41 -3.86
C GLU A 59 -7.31 -13.22 -2.39
N LEU A 60 -6.77 -12.19 -1.72
CA LEU A 60 -7.12 -11.86 -0.33
C LEU A 60 -8.59 -11.53 -0.18
N ASP A 61 -9.15 -10.72 -1.08
CA ASP A 61 -10.58 -10.39 -1.12
C ASP A 61 -11.46 -11.64 -1.31
N ALA A 62 -11.09 -12.53 -2.23
CA ALA A 62 -11.81 -13.79 -2.43
C ALA A 62 -11.72 -14.74 -1.21
N GLN A 63 -10.57 -14.76 -0.52
CA GLN A 63 -10.41 -15.54 0.71
C GLN A 63 -11.26 -14.93 1.84
N TRP A 64 -11.34 -13.61 1.92
CA TRP A 64 -12.17 -12.91 2.89
C TRP A 64 -13.66 -13.22 2.66
N SER A 65 -14.14 -13.09 1.41
CA SER A 65 -15.50 -13.47 1.04
C SER A 65 -15.84 -14.91 1.44
N LYS A 66 -14.92 -15.85 1.23
CA LYS A 66 -15.08 -17.25 1.65
C LYS A 66 -15.15 -17.42 3.17
N ALA A 67 -14.33 -16.67 3.92
CA ALA A 67 -14.36 -16.71 5.40
C ALA A 67 -15.70 -16.23 5.93
N ALA A 68 -16.23 -15.13 5.39
CA ALA A 68 -17.57 -14.63 5.74
C ALA A 68 -18.67 -15.63 5.39
N ALA A 69 -18.64 -16.20 4.18
CA ALA A 69 -19.60 -17.24 3.75
C ALA A 69 -19.55 -18.48 4.64
N ALA A 70 -18.36 -18.85 5.14
CA ALA A 70 -18.17 -19.93 6.11
C ALA A 70 -18.60 -19.56 7.55
N LYS A 71 -19.05 -18.33 7.77
CA LYS A 71 -19.43 -17.77 9.07
C LYS A 71 -18.29 -17.73 10.10
N ASP A 72 -17.04 -17.68 9.63
CA ASP A 72 -15.85 -17.52 10.46
C ASP A 72 -15.68 -16.03 10.82
N LEU A 73 -16.27 -15.63 11.93
CA LEU A 73 -16.27 -14.23 12.38
C LEU A 73 -14.84 -13.72 12.65
N ASP A 74 -14.03 -14.51 13.35
CA ASP A 74 -12.68 -14.06 13.74
C ASP A 74 -11.78 -13.93 12.52
N LYS A 75 -11.85 -14.87 11.59
CA LYS A 75 -11.15 -14.77 10.31
C LYS A 75 -11.65 -13.58 9.50
N THR A 76 -12.97 -13.37 9.42
CA THR A 76 -13.58 -12.26 8.67
C THR A 76 -13.09 -10.91 9.19
N VAL A 77 -13.08 -10.68 10.50
CA VAL A 77 -12.61 -9.40 11.06
C VAL A 77 -11.10 -9.26 11.04
N SER A 78 -10.36 -10.34 10.86
CA SER A 78 -8.89 -10.29 10.78
C SER A 78 -8.34 -9.59 9.52
N TYR A 79 -9.17 -9.36 8.51
CA TYR A 79 -8.79 -8.60 7.32
C TYR A 79 -8.72 -7.09 7.55
N TYR A 80 -9.35 -6.57 8.60
CA TYR A 80 -9.28 -5.14 8.93
C TYR A 80 -8.01 -4.76 9.69
N ALA A 81 -7.52 -3.57 9.42
CA ALA A 81 -6.49 -2.91 10.22
C ALA A 81 -7.07 -2.46 11.57
N ASP A 82 -6.17 -2.13 12.51
CA ASP A 82 -6.56 -1.70 13.85
C ASP A 82 -7.30 -0.36 13.86
N ASP A 83 -6.97 0.50 12.88
CA ASP A 83 -7.53 1.84 12.67
C ASP A 83 -8.57 1.89 11.53
N ALA A 84 -9.12 0.75 11.14
CA ALA A 84 -10.09 0.68 10.05
C ALA A 84 -11.41 1.36 10.37
N ILE A 85 -12.09 1.84 9.32
CA ILE A 85 -13.45 2.33 9.37
C ILE A 85 -14.35 1.49 8.47
N VAL A 86 -15.49 1.07 8.98
CA VAL A 86 -16.53 0.36 8.23
C VAL A 86 -17.79 1.22 8.19
N LEU A 87 -18.34 1.40 7.02
CA LEU A 87 -19.47 2.27 6.71
C LEU A 87 -20.65 1.41 6.21
N PRO A 88 -21.36 0.72 7.12
CA PRO A 88 -22.47 -0.15 6.73
C PRO A 88 -23.67 0.68 6.27
N PRO A 89 -24.53 0.17 5.36
CA PRO A 89 -25.73 0.87 4.93
C PRO A 89 -26.71 1.02 6.10
N ASN A 90 -27.33 2.21 6.17
CA ASN A 90 -28.39 2.53 7.15
C ASN A 90 -27.98 2.36 8.63
N ALA A 91 -26.68 2.41 8.96
CA ALA A 91 -26.16 2.31 10.30
C ALA A 91 -25.00 3.30 10.52
N PRO A 92 -24.67 3.64 11.78
CA PRO A 92 -23.51 4.46 12.08
C PRO A 92 -22.21 3.81 11.63
N ALA A 93 -21.19 4.63 11.35
CA ALA A 93 -19.84 4.14 11.07
C ALA A 93 -19.28 3.35 12.25
N ALA A 94 -18.66 2.22 11.98
CA ALA A 94 -17.91 1.41 12.94
C ALA A 94 -16.42 1.77 12.83
N THR A 95 -15.87 2.37 13.88
CA THR A 95 -14.50 2.92 13.91
C THR A 95 -13.60 2.27 14.96
N THR A 96 -14.06 1.20 15.60
CA THR A 96 -13.27 0.37 16.53
C THR A 96 -13.38 -1.10 16.14
N LYS A 97 -12.41 -1.91 16.54
CA LYS A 97 -12.43 -3.36 16.29
C LYS A 97 -13.72 -4.01 16.82
N GLU A 98 -14.16 -3.63 17.99
CA GLU A 98 -15.37 -4.15 18.62
C GLU A 98 -16.62 -3.78 17.84
N ALA A 99 -16.70 -2.53 17.35
CA ALA A 99 -17.81 -2.07 16.51
C ALA A 99 -17.83 -2.80 15.18
N ILE A 100 -16.68 -2.96 14.50
CA ILE A 100 -16.53 -3.72 13.26
C ILE A 100 -16.93 -5.19 13.47
N LYS A 101 -16.44 -5.81 14.56
CA LYS A 101 -16.84 -7.18 14.93
C LYS A 101 -18.34 -7.26 15.20
N GLY A 102 -18.93 -6.23 15.80
CA GLY A 102 -20.38 -6.12 16.00
C GLY A 102 -21.18 -6.13 14.70
N VAL A 103 -20.76 -5.35 13.71
CA VAL A 103 -21.37 -5.33 12.36
C VAL A 103 -21.36 -6.71 11.73
N TRP A 104 -20.19 -7.33 11.65
CA TRP A 104 -20.04 -8.66 11.04
C TRP A 104 -20.77 -9.75 11.84
N LYS A 105 -20.72 -9.67 13.18
CA LYS A 105 -21.48 -10.59 14.02
C LYS A 105 -22.99 -10.55 13.72
N GLY A 106 -23.55 -9.33 13.59
CA GLY A 106 -24.96 -9.15 13.24
C GLY A 106 -25.35 -9.80 11.91
N MET A 107 -24.46 -9.75 10.93
CA MET A 107 -24.67 -10.39 9.63
C MET A 107 -24.50 -11.91 9.69
N ILE A 108 -23.36 -12.39 10.16
CA ILE A 108 -22.95 -13.81 10.12
C ILE A 108 -23.83 -14.68 11.02
N THR A 109 -24.31 -14.16 12.16
CA THR A 109 -25.21 -14.90 13.05
C THR A 109 -26.67 -14.90 12.61
N ASN A 110 -27.03 -14.11 11.58
CA ASN A 110 -28.35 -14.19 10.98
C ASN A 110 -28.56 -15.60 10.41
N PRO A 111 -29.65 -16.33 10.74
CA PRO A 111 -29.85 -17.71 10.31
C PRO A 111 -29.89 -17.85 8.78
N GLY A 112 -30.36 -16.83 8.07
CA GLY A 112 -30.43 -16.79 6.62
C GLY A 112 -29.17 -16.29 5.93
N PHE A 113 -28.12 -15.92 6.67
CA PHE A 113 -26.90 -15.37 6.08
C PHE A 113 -26.27 -16.38 5.12
N ALA A 114 -26.22 -16.01 3.86
CA ALA A 114 -25.57 -16.72 2.76
C ALA A 114 -25.14 -15.73 1.68
N GLY A 115 -24.20 -16.15 0.83
CA GLY A 115 -23.69 -15.32 -0.27
C GLY A 115 -22.26 -14.88 -0.04
N GLY A 116 -21.85 -13.83 -0.72
CA GLY A 116 -20.51 -13.31 -0.70
C GLY A 116 -20.35 -12.11 -1.64
N TRP A 117 -19.11 -11.76 -1.94
CA TRP A 117 -18.77 -10.67 -2.84
C TRP A 117 -17.65 -11.06 -3.79
N THR A 118 -17.46 -10.25 -4.83
CA THR A 118 -16.41 -10.45 -5.83
C THR A 118 -15.89 -9.10 -6.31
N ALA A 119 -14.58 -8.90 -6.22
CA ALA A 119 -13.92 -7.73 -6.77
C ALA A 119 -13.97 -7.74 -8.30
N THR A 120 -14.47 -6.67 -8.89
CA THR A 120 -14.50 -6.44 -10.34
C THR A 120 -13.37 -5.53 -10.81
N ARG A 121 -12.84 -4.71 -9.90
CA ARG A 121 -11.75 -3.76 -10.17
C ARG A 121 -10.80 -3.70 -8.98
N VAL A 122 -9.50 -3.65 -9.28
CA VAL A 122 -8.43 -3.36 -8.32
C VAL A 122 -7.53 -2.29 -8.94
N GLU A 123 -7.22 -1.26 -8.17
CA GLU A 123 -6.29 -0.20 -8.56
C GLU A 123 -5.25 -0.03 -7.45
N VAL A 124 -3.99 -0.16 -7.82
CA VAL A 124 -2.87 -0.05 -6.89
C VAL A 124 -2.16 1.29 -7.11
N ALA A 125 -1.94 2.03 -6.01
CA ALA A 125 -1.16 3.26 -6.06
C ALA A 125 0.28 2.97 -6.54
N ARG A 126 0.90 3.95 -7.18
CA ARG A 126 2.27 3.86 -7.70
C ARG A 126 3.31 3.52 -6.62
N SER A 127 3.04 3.91 -5.38
CA SER A 127 3.86 3.59 -4.20
C SER A 127 3.83 2.10 -3.83
N GLY A 128 2.80 1.34 -4.29
CA GLY A 128 2.64 -0.07 -4.03
C GLY A 128 2.25 -0.43 -2.60
N ASP A 129 1.75 0.53 -1.82
CA ASP A 129 1.38 0.39 -0.41
C ASP A 129 -0.07 0.75 -0.11
N LEU A 130 -0.81 1.26 -1.10
CA LEU A 130 -2.21 1.59 -1.03
C LEU A 130 -2.92 1.09 -2.28
N ALA A 131 -4.13 0.56 -2.12
CA ALA A 131 -4.99 0.15 -3.23
C ALA A 131 -6.45 0.35 -2.86
N TYR A 132 -7.33 0.45 -3.88
CA TYR A 132 -8.74 0.25 -3.68
C TYR A 132 -9.25 -0.92 -4.53
N LEU A 133 -10.23 -1.62 -3.98
CA LEU A 133 -11.01 -2.61 -4.67
C LEU A 133 -12.45 -2.12 -4.77
N SER A 134 -13.10 -2.45 -5.86
CA SER A 134 -14.56 -2.30 -5.97
C SER A 134 -15.16 -3.53 -6.63
N GLY A 135 -16.39 -3.83 -6.25
CA GLY A 135 -17.06 -5.02 -6.72
C GLY A 135 -18.53 -5.04 -6.39
N THR A 136 -19.11 -6.22 -6.52
CA THR A 136 -20.51 -6.47 -6.23
C THR A 136 -20.66 -7.54 -5.15
N TYR A 137 -21.75 -7.49 -4.40
CA TYR A 137 -22.12 -8.52 -3.44
C TYR A 137 -23.53 -9.02 -3.70
N ASP A 138 -23.78 -10.26 -3.29
CA ASP A 138 -25.11 -10.89 -3.26
C ASP A 138 -25.24 -11.61 -1.92
N PHE A 139 -26.00 -11.03 -0.99
CA PHE A 139 -26.29 -11.63 0.30
C PHE A 139 -27.76 -12.04 0.39
N THR A 140 -28.00 -13.07 1.18
CA THR A 140 -29.32 -13.43 1.67
C THR A 140 -29.29 -13.32 3.19
N LEU A 141 -30.28 -12.68 3.76
CA LEU A 141 -30.48 -12.49 5.20
C LEU A 141 -31.93 -12.74 5.54
N ASN A 142 -32.21 -13.26 6.73
CA ASN A 142 -33.60 -13.32 7.18
C ASN A 142 -34.03 -11.96 7.75
N ASP A 143 -35.22 -11.50 7.35
CA ASP A 143 -35.87 -10.34 7.96
C ASP A 143 -36.34 -10.63 9.41
N ALA A 144 -36.90 -9.64 10.07
CA ALA A 144 -37.41 -9.76 11.44
C ALA A 144 -38.53 -10.82 11.61
N LYS A 145 -39.12 -11.29 10.51
CA LYS A 145 -40.12 -12.35 10.49
C LYS A 145 -39.53 -13.72 10.12
N GLY A 146 -38.21 -13.82 9.99
CA GLY A 146 -37.51 -15.05 9.60
C GLY A 146 -37.60 -15.36 8.11
N LYS A 147 -38.09 -14.44 7.27
CA LYS A 147 -38.21 -14.66 5.83
C LYS A 147 -36.90 -14.26 5.12
N PRO A 148 -36.37 -15.12 4.21
CA PRO A 148 -35.22 -14.78 3.41
C PRO A 148 -35.45 -13.54 2.54
N VAL A 149 -34.52 -12.60 2.58
CA VAL A 149 -34.47 -11.37 1.77
C VAL A 149 -33.12 -11.31 1.11
N LYS A 150 -33.10 -11.11 -0.20
CA LYS A 150 -31.88 -10.82 -0.95
C LYS A 150 -31.49 -9.36 -0.81
N ASP A 151 -30.21 -9.13 -0.60
CA ASP A 151 -29.56 -7.82 -0.63
C ASP A 151 -28.38 -7.93 -1.63
N ILE A 152 -28.54 -7.25 -2.75
CA ILE A 152 -27.51 -7.16 -3.78
C ILE A 152 -27.03 -5.70 -3.89
N GLY A 153 -25.77 -5.53 -4.20
CA GLY A 153 -25.21 -4.19 -4.28
C GLY A 153 -23.77 -4.15 -4.70
N LYS A 154 -23.12 -3.07 -4.34
CA LYS A 154 -21.72 -2.78 -4.66
C LYS A 154 -20.98 -2.30 -3.44
N TYR A 155 -19.66 -2.45 -3.50
CA TYR A 155 -18.77 -2.05 -2.42
C TYR A 155 -17.49 -1.39 -2.94
N VAL A 156 -16.86 -0.66 -2.07
CA VAL A 156 -15.48 -0.17 -2.23
C VAL A 156 -14.71 -0.42 -0.94
N GLU A 157 -13.55 -0.98 -1.08
CA GLU A 157 -12.60 -1.22 -0.01
C GLU A 157 -11.30 -0.50 -0.30
N VAL A 158 -10.69 0.09 0.72
CA VAL A 158 -9.34 0.63 0.65
C VAL A 158 -8.40 -0.28 1.45
N TRP A 159 -7.40 -0.79 0.77
CA TRP A 159 -6.39 -1.66 1.35
C TRP A 159 -5.07 -0.93 1.51
N LYS A 160 -4.41 -1.15 2.65
CA LYS A 160 -3.13 -0.55 2.98
C LYS A 160 -2.14 -1.61 3.42
N LYS A 161 -0.93 -1.53 2.87
CA LYS A 161 0.17 -2.39 3.28
C LYS A 161 0.66 -1.96 4.66
N GLN A 162 0.73 -2.91 5.58
CA GLN A 162 1.15 -2.70 6.95
C GLN A 162 2.68 -2.74 7.06
N ALA A 163 3.22 -2.34 8.22
CA ALA A 163 4.67 -2.34 8.47
C ALA A 163 5.29 -3.74 8.40
N ASP A 164 4.53 -4.79 8.72
CA ASP A 164 4.94 -6.18 8.61
C ASP A 164 4.85 -6.75 7.18
N GLY A 165 4.41 -5.92 6.21
CA GLY A 165 4.22 -6.30 4.82
C GLY A 165 2.86 -6.92 4.50
N SER A 166 2.02 -7.23 5.49
CA SER A 166 0.66 -7.72 5.26
C SER A 166 -0.24 -6.63 4.69
N TRP A 167 -1.31 -7.04 3.98
CA TRP A 167 -2.34 -6.13 3.49
C TRP A 167 -3.56 -6.19 4.41
N LYS A 168 -4.10 -5.02 4.76
CA LYS A 168 -5.31 -4.88 5.58
C LYS A 168 -6.23 -3.84 5.00
N THR A 169 -7.53 -4.07 5.13
CA THR A 169 -8.56 -3.09 4.79
C THR A 169 -8.58 -1.99 5.86
N VAL A 170 -8.48 -0.74 5.41
CA VAL A 170 -8.54 0.46 6.28
C VAL A 170 -9.85 1.23 6.13
N ALA A 171 -10.57 1.03 5.02
CA ALA A 171 -11.91 1.56 4.84
C ALA A 171 -12.74 0.58 4.01
N ASP A 172 -13.99 0.40 4.40
CA ASP A 172 -14.94 -0.50 3.74
C ASP A 172 -16.33 0.14 3.76
N ILE A 173 -16.93 0.25 2.57
CA ILE A 173 -18.26 0.80 2.39
C ILE A 173 -19.03 -0.03 1.37
N TRP A 174 -20.27 -0.34 1.67
CA TRP A 174 -21.17 -0.97 0.71
C TRP A 174 -22.56 -0.34 0.76
N ASN A 175 -23.32 -0.51 -0.32
CA ASN A 175 -24.69 -0.07 -0.41
C ASN A 175 -25.50 -0.95 -1.36
N SER A 176 -26.76 -1.16 -1.00
CA SER A 176 -27.71 -1.96 -1.79
C SER A 176 -28.12 -1.24 -3.08
N ASP A 177 -28.37 -2.00 -4.14
CA ASP A 177 -28.88 -1.48 -5.41
C ASP A 177 -30.40 -1.19 -5.36
N PRO A 178 -31.24 -2.06 -4.78
CA PRO A 178 -32.65 -1.73 -4.69
C PRO A 178 -32.89 -0.58 -3.71
N PRO A 179 -33.80 0.35 -4.01
CA PRO A 179 -34.17 1.36 -3.05
C PRO A 179 -34.83 0.71 -1.82
N PRO A 180 -34.61 1.25 -0.61
CA PRO A 180 -35.28 0.73 0.57
C PRO A 180 -36.79 0.76 0.40
N PRO A 181 -37.54 -0.21 0.96
CA PRO A 181 -38.99 -0.23 0.91
C PRO A 181 -39.54 1.10 1.42
N ARG A 182 -40.43 1.73 0.65
CA ARG A 182 -41.10 2.97 1.10
C ARG A 182 -41.84 2.69 2.40
N PRO A 183 -41.77 3.60 3.41
CA PRO A 183 -42.56 3.47 4.61
C PRO A 183 -44.04 3.39 4.21
N LYS A 184 -44.78 2.41 4.73
CA LYS A 184 -46.23 2.38 4.55
C LYS A 184 -46.78 3.64 5.18
N LYS A 185 -47.46 4.49 4.39
CA LYS A 185 -48.25 5.62 4.94
C LYS A 185 -49.24 5.02 5.94
N LYS A 186 -49.18 5.49 7.17
CA LYS A 186 -50.17 5.21 8.20
C LYS A 186 -51.45 5.93 7.86
#